data_4046b085321334232bd7be157f20e5bd
#
_entry.id   4046b085321334232bd7be157f20e5bd
#
_cell.length_a   1.000
_cell.length_b   1.000
_cell.length_c   1.000
_cell.angle_alpha   90.00
_cell.angle_beta   90.00
_cell.angle_gamma   90.00
#
_symmetry.space_group_name_H-M   'P 1'
#
loop_
_entity.id
_entity.type
_entity.pdbx_description
1 polymer ?
#
loop_
_entity_poly.entity_id
_entity_poly.type
_entity_poly.pdbx_seq_one_letter_code
_entity_poly.pdbx_strand_id
1 'polypeptide(L)'
;EDIDRVNGINNSYAELRLFGHSENDVIVTLYRDRHSWCPYCQKVWLWLEFKKIPYRVKKINMFCYGQKESWYLDKVRSGKLPAIELKGQVITESDDIISFLENEFGALGSSITSSQFRKAQELEREIFRSWCNWLCRKNFNFVDKSSRKKGFKESISKFDEILSRSESGFIDPVISNSSKLEPGTGDIVFIPFIERMNASLIYYKGFNLRSNYRYLNNWLTLFEGTSAYRGTQGDFHTHSHDLPPQMGGCFKESNEQQITFSELIDSGKGLGNYELNK
;
A
#
# COMPACT_ATOMS: atom_id res chain seq x y z
N GLU A 1 15.21 7.09 -23.82
CA GLU A 1 14.70 5.71 -23.95
C GLU A 1 13.26 5.68 -23.54
N ASP A 2 12.36 5.27 -24.45
CA ASP A 2 10.95 5.07 -24.11
C ASP A 2 10.84 3.92 -23.09
N ILE A 3 10.35 4.27 -21.91
CA ILE A 3 10.12 3.26 -20.85
C ILE A 3 8.96 2.38 -21.29
N ASP A 4 9.21 1.09 -21.49
CA ASP A 4 8.15 0.13 -21.77
C ASP A 4 7.24 -0.03 -20.52
N ARG A 5 6.16 0.74 -20.49
CA ARG A 5 5.16 0.73 -19.40
C ARG A 5 4.15 -0.42 -19.54
N VAL A 6 4.18 -1.11 -20.66
CA VAL A 6 3.22 -2.17 -20.98
C VAL A 6 3.72 -3.52 -20.48
N ASN A 7 4.95 -3.89 -20.81
CA ASN A 7 5.55 -5.18 -20.46
C ASN A 7 6.70 -5.06 -19.44
N GLY A 8 7.30 -3.88 -19.34
CA GLY A 8 8.43 -3.60 -18.45
C GLY A 8 8.00 -3.26 -17.01
N ILE A 9 8.82 -2.45 -16.33
CA ILE A 9 8.53 -2.00 -14.96
C ILE A 9 7.33 -1.06 -14.99
N ASN A 10 6.34 -1.34 -14.14
CA ASN A 10 5.14 -0.52 -13.99
C ASN A 10 5.48 0.87 -13.41
N ASN A 11 4.55 1.80 -13.53
CA ASN A 11 4.55 3.09 -12.84
C ASN A 11 3.12 3.68 -12.77
N SER A 12 2.98 4.80 -12.07
CA SER A 12 1.69 5.47 -11.88
C SER A 12 1.02 5.95 -13.19
N TYR A 13 1.78 6.09 -14.27
CA TYR A 13 1.28 6.54 -15.58
C TYR A 13 0.79 5.41 -16.47
N ALA A 14 1.14 4.15 -16.17
CA ALA A 14 0.71 3.01 -16.99
C ALA A 14 -0.82 2.90 -17.03
N GLU A 15 -1.37 2.68 -18.22
CA GLU A 15 -2.81 2.50 -18.47
C GLU A 15 -3.14 1.11 -19.02
N LEU A 16 -2.12 0.36 -19.43
CA LEU A 16 -2.21 -0.98 -19.95
C LEU A 16 -1.02 -1.80 -19.44
N ARG A 17 -1.28 -3.02 -18.96
CA ARG A 17 -0.27 -3.98 -18.55
C ARG A 17 -0.52 -5.30 -19.25
N LEU A 18 0.47 -5.82 -19.97
CA LEU A 18 0.32 -7.05 -20.77
C LEU A 18 1.18 -8.21 -20.29
N PHE A 19 2.33 -7.97 -19.66
CA PHE A 19 3.27 -9.04 -19.22
C PHE A 19 3.65 -10.05 -20.33
N GLY A 20 3.72 -9.59 -21.59
CA GLY A 20 3.96 -10.43 -22.75
C GLY A 20 2.72 -11.08 -23.38
N HIS A 21 1.53 -10.88 -22.82
CA HIS A 21 0.27 -11.31 -23.40
C HIS A 21 -0.21 -10.36 -24.53
N SER A 22 -1.18 -10.81 -25.32
CA SER A 22 -1.87 -9.97 -26.31
C SER A 22 -2.82 -8.99 -25.64
N GLU A 23 -3.08 -7.85 -26.25
CA GLU A 23 -4.09 -6.90 -25.78
C GLU A 23 -5.50 -7.52 -25.78
N ASN A 24 -5.75 -8.51 -26.64
CA ASN A 24 -7.01 -9.26 -26.65
C ASN A 24 -7.22 -10.15 -25.41
N ASP A 25 -6.16 -10.46 -24.68
CA ASP A 25 -6.23 -11.24 -23.44
C ASP A 25 -6.61 -10.38 -22.22
N VAL A 26 -6.73 -9.06 -22.39
CA VAL A 26 -7.08 -8.14 -21.31
C VAL A 26 -8.56 -8.20 -21.01
N ILE A 27 -8.90 -8.86 -19.91
CA ILE A 27 -10.30 -9.01 -19.43
C ILE A 27 -10.55 -8.24 -18.12
N VAL A 28 -9.52 -7.67 -17.50
CA VAL A 28 -9.62 -6.92 -16.25
C VAL A 28 -9.42 -5.43 -16.52
N THR A 29 -10.31 -4.59 -16.00
CA THR A 29 -10.11 -3.14 -15.89
C THR A 29 -10.06 -2.76 -14.43
N LEU A 30 -8.94 -2.18 -13.98
CA LEU A 30 -8.75 -1.63 -12.63
C LEU A 30 -9.09 -0.14 -12.64
N TYR A 31 -10.06 0.24 -11.81
CA TYR A 31 -10.37 1.63 -11.48
C TYR A 31 -9.65 1.98 -10.18
N ARG A 32 -8.67 2.89 -10.25
CA ARG A 32 -7.87 3.31 -9.10
C ARG A 32 -7.75 4.83 -9.02
N ASP A 33 -7.32 5.32 -7.87
CA ASP A 33 -7.05 6.74 -7.69
C ASP A 33 -5.94 7.25 -8.64
N ARG A 34 -6.10 8.49 -9.08
CA ARG A 34 -5.19 9.13 -10.03
C ARG A 34 -3.79 9.37 -9.44
N HIS A 35 -3.70 9.65 -8.15
CA HIS A 35 -2.46 10.01 -7.46
C HIS A 35 -1.63 8.81 -6.98
N SER A 36 -2.12 7.58 -7.13
CA SER A 36 -1.50 6.36 -6.60
C SER A 36 -1.31 6.37 -5.08
N TRP A 37 -2.13 7.18 -4.39
CA TRP A 37 -2.07 7.30 -2.94
C TRP A 37 -2.91 6.25 -2.21
N CYS A 38 -4.06 5.85 -2.75
CA CYS A 38 -5.01 4.98 -2.07
C CYS A 38 -4.41 3.60 -1.74
N PRO A 39 -4.26 3.22 -0.45
CA PRO A 39 -3.68 1.94 -0.07
C PRO A 39 -4.53 0.74 -0.51
N TYR A 40 -5.84 0.89 -0.52
CA TYR A 40 -6.76 -0.14 -0.99
C TYR A 40 -6.63 -0.38 -2.50
N CYS A 41 -6.39 0.68 -3.27
CA CYS A 41 -6.08 0.57 -4.70
C CYS A 41 -4.75 -0.15 -4.92
N GLN A 42 -3.71 0.22 -4.18
CA GLN A 42 -2.39 -0.39 -4.29
C GLN A 42 -2.43 -1.88 -3.94
N LYS A 43 -3.25 -2.31 -2.99
CA LYS A 43 -3.42 -3.71 -2.62
C LYS A 43 -3.88 -4.56 -3.83
N VAL A 44 -4.92 -4.15 -4.52
CA VAL A 44 -5.42 -4.83 -5.73
C VAL A 44 -4.43 -4.73 -6.88
N TRP A 45 -3.83 -3.56 -7.05
CA TRP A 45 -2.85 -3.30 -8.10
C TRP A 45 -1.61 -4.20 -7.95
N LEU A 46 -1.04 -4.33 -6.74
CA LEU A 46 0.06 -5.24 -6.43
C LEU A 46 -0.31 -6.69 -6.71
N TRP A 47 -1.51 -7.11 -6.31
CA TRP A 47 -1.97 -8.48 -6.55
C TRP A 47 -1.97 -8.81 -8.05
N LEU A 48 -2.50 -7.93 -8.90
CA LEU A 48 -2.49 -8.09 -10.36
C LEU A 48 -1.06 -8.13 -10.93
N GLU A 49 -0.15 -7.29 -10.43
CA GLU A 49 1.26 -7.26 -10.86
C GLU A 49 2.00 -8.56 -10.47
N PHE A 50 1.83 -9.07 -9.25
CA PHE A 50 2.48 -10.32 -8.83
C PHE A 50 1.90 -11.54 -9.53
N LYS A 51 0.61 -11.56 -9.79
CA LYS A 51 -0.02 -12.63 -10.59
C LYS A 51 0.26 -12.50 -12.08
N LYS A 52 0.77 -11.36 -12.55
CA LYS A 52 1.01 -11.04 -13.96
C LYS A 52 -0.24 -11.20 -14.82
N ILE A 53 -1.39 -10.79 -14.29
CA ILE A 53 -2.65 -10.79 -15.02
C ILE A 53 -2.70 -9.57 -15.94
N PRO A 54 -2.96 -9.69 -17.26
CA PRO A 54 -3.11 -8.54 -18.14
C PRO A 54 -4.31 -7.68 -17.73
N TYR A 55 -4.13 -6.35 -17.62
CA TYR A 55 -5.20 -5.45 -17.20
C TYR A 55 -5.04 -4.04 -17.78
N ARG A 56 -6.17 -3.31 -17.83
CA ARG A 56 -6.23 -1.88 -18.11
C ARG A 56 -6.40 -1.09 -16.81
N VAL A 57 -5.91 0.13 -16.79
CA VAL A 57 -6.11 1.07 -15.68
C VAL A 57 -6.96 2.24 -16.14
N LYS A 58 -7.98 2.57 -15.35
CA LYS A 58 -8.69 3.85 -15.45
C LYS A 58 -8.52 4.64 -14.16
N LYS A 59 -7.96 5.83 -14.30
CA LYS A 59 -7.61 6.73 -13.19
C LYS A 59 -8.82 7.59 -12.83
N ILE A 60 -9.19 7.57 -11.55
CA ILE A 60 -10.38 8.25 -11.01
C ILE A 60 -9.95 9.27 -9.97
N ASN A 61 -10.59 10.44 -9.97
CA ASN A 61 -10.35 11.45 -8.94
C ASN A 61 -10.83 10.97 -7.57
N MET A 62 -10.05 11.26 -6.53
CA MET A 62 -10.53 11.09 -5.15
C MET A 62 -11.38 12.30 -4.74
N PHE A 63 -12.34 12.12 -3.85
CA PHE A 63 -13.24 13.20 -3.42
C PHE A 63 -12.52 14.42 -2.82
N CYS A 64 -11.38 14.21 -2.19
CA CYS A 64 -10.56 15.30 -1.62
C CYS A 64 -9.89 16.18 -2.69
N TYR A 65 -9.86 15.76 -3.95
CA TYR A 65 -9.25 16.50 -5.07
C TYR A 65 -10.28 17.03 -6.07
N GLY A 66 -11.55 16.94 -5.77
CA GLY A 66 -12.62 17.42 -6.62
C GLY A 66 -13.71 16.39 -6.87
N GLN A 67 -14.56 16.71 -7.83
CA GLN A 67 -15.65 15.81 -8.21
C GLN A 67 -15.09 14.59 -8.96
N LYS A 68 -15.66 13.43 -8.67
CA LYS A 68 -15.40 12.22 -9.45
C LYS A 68 -16.08 12.32 -10.82
N GLU A 69 -15.50 11.61 -11.75
CA GLU A 69 -16.05 11.47 -13.10
C GLU A 69 -17.49 10.92 -13.05
N SER A 70 -18.45 11.58 -13.73
CA SER A 70 -19.85 11.19 -13.70
C SER A 70 -20.06 9.77 -14.22
N TRP A 71 -19.40 9.41 -15.32
CA TRP A 71 -19.46 8.05 -15.89
C TRP A 71 -18.98 6.96 -14.89
N TYR A 72 -18.07 7.30 -13.99
CA TYR A 72 -17.64 6.36 -12.94
C TYR A 72 -18.72 6.22 -11.86
N LEU A 73 -19.35 7.32 -11.46
CA LEU A 73 -20.46 7.30 -10.49
C LEU A 73 -21.70 6.55 -11.03
N ASP A 74 -21.94 6.60 -12.34
CA ASP A 74 -22.99 5.79 -12.99
C ASP A 74 -22.67 4.29 -12.88
N LYS A 75 -21.38 3.91 -12.98
CA LYS A 75 -20.89 2.53 -12.87
C LYS A 75 -20.76 2.07 -11.41
N VAL A 76 -20.22 2.91 -10.54
CA VAL A 76 -19.95 2.68 -9.11
C VAL A 76 -20.63 3.76 -8.30
N ARG A 77 -21.89 3.56 -7.96
CA ARG A 77 -22.73 4.58 -7.25
C ARG A 77 -22.13 5.05 -5.91
N SER A 78 -21.41 4.17 -5.20
CA SER A 78 -20.72 4.54 -3.96
C SER A 78 -19.55 5.50 -4.17
N GLY A 79 -19.02 5.57 -5.39
CA GLY A 79 -17.81 6.32 -5.73
C GLY A 79 -16.55 5.81 -5.05
N LYS A 80 -16.59 4.67 -4.34
CA LYS A 80 -15.41 4.10 -3.66
C LYS A 80 -14.39 3.56 -4.64
N LEU A 81 -13.13 3.54 -4.22
CA LEU A 81 -11.99 2.98 -4.92
C LEU A 81 -11.26 1.99 -3.99
N PRO A 82 -10.68 0.92 -4.54
CA PRO A 82 -10.70 0.50 -5.94
C PRO A 82 -12.04 -0.10 -6.38
N ALA A 83 -12.21 -0.20 -7.69
CA ALA A 83 -13.16 -1.10 -8.30
C ALA A 83 -12.47 -1.85 -9.44
N ILE A 84 -12.98 -3.03 -9.81
CA ILE A 84 -12.60 -3.72 -11.05
C ILE A 84 -13.83 -3.98 -11.91
N GLU A 85 -13.59 -4.11 -13.20
CA GLU A 85 -14.54 -4.69 -14.14
C GLU A 85 -13.90 -5.95 -14.74
N LEU A 86 -14.62 -7.07 -14.63
CA LEU A 86 -14.20 -8.37 -15.15
C LEU A 86 -15.42 -9.11 -15.67
N LYS A 87 -15.38 -9.58 -16.92
CA LYS A 87 -16.48 -10.28 -17.58
C LYS A 87 -17.85 -9.55 -17.49
N GLY A 88 -17.81 -8.22 -17.59
CA GLY A 88 -19.02 -7.38 -17.51
C GLY A 88 -19.56 -7.14 -16.08
N GLN A 89 -18.93 -7.70 -15.06
CA GLN A 89 -19.27 -7.47 -13.66
C GLN A 89 -18.37 -6.38 -13.06
N VAL A 90 -18.96 -5.50 -12.28
CA VAL A 90 -18.24 -4.47 -11.51
C VAL A 90 -18.21 -4.88 -10.05
N ILE A 91 -17.00 -5.07 -9.52
CA ILE A 91 -16.76 -5.46 -8.13
C ILE A 91 -16.06 -4.30 -7.42
N THR A 92 -16.49 -4.01 -6.20
CA THR A 92 -15.92 -3.01 -5.31
C THR A 92 -15.46 -3.67 -4.01
N GLU A 93 -14.84 -2.89 -3.09
CA GLU A 93 -14.18 -3.36 -1.86
C GLU A 93 -12.96 -4.26 -2.16
N SER A 94 -11.81 -3.84 -1.70
CA SER A 94 -10.52 -4.46 -2.11
C SER A 94 -10.41 -5.94 -1.76
N ASP A 95 -11.05 -6.40 -0.67
CA ASP A 95 -10.99 -7.81 -0.27
C ASP A 95 -11.94 -8.67 -1.10
N ASP A 96 -13.13 -8.15 -1.42
CA ASP A 96 -14.07 -8.81 -2.33
C ASP A 96 -13.49 -8.90 -3.74
N ILE A 97 -12.80 -7.85 -4.18
CA ILE A 97 -12.07 -7.83 -5.47
C ILE A 97 -11.03 -8.95 -5.50
N ILE A 98 -10.17 -9.05 -4.47
CA ILE A 98 -9.14 -10.09 -4.44
C ILE A 98 -9.77 -11.48 -4.38
N SER A 99 -10.83 -11.67 -3.58
CA SER A 99 -11.57 -12.94 -3.54
C SER A 99 -12.12 -13.33 -4.91
N PHE A 100 -12.67 -12.37 -5.65
CA PHE A 100 -13.17 -12.60 -6.99
C PHE A 100 -12.03 -12.94 -7.97
N LEU A 101 -10.91 -12.23 -7.90
CA LEU A 101 -9.72 -12.50 -8.71
C LEU A 101 -9.10 -13.87 -8.38
N GLU A 102 -9.08 -14.29 -7.12
CA GLU A 102 -8.61 -15.62 -6.72
C GLU A 102 -9.48 -16.74 -7.31
N ASN A 103 -10.79 -16.55 -7.35
CA ASN A 103 -11.71 -17.53 -7.96
C ASN A 103 -11.46 -17.68 -9.46
N GLU A 104 -11.06 -16.61 -10.15
CA GLU A 104 -10.83 -16.61 -11.60
C GLU A 104 -9.41 -17.08 -11.98
N PHE A 105 -8.40 -16.68 -11.19
CA PHE A 105 -6.98 -16.84 -11.56
C PHE A 105 -6.18 -17.68 -10.56
N GLY A 106 -6.83 -18.19 -9.52
CA GLY A 106 -6.16 -18.91 -8.42
C GLY A 106 -5.50 -17.98 -7.41
N ALA A 107 -5.35 -18.44 -6.19
CA ALA A 107 -4.76 -17.68 -5.09
C ALA A 107 -3.29 -17.31 -5.34
N LEU A 108 -2.83 -16.26 -4.67
CA LEU A 108 -1.43 -15.85 -4.60
C LEU A 108 -0.95 -16.10 -3.16
N GLY A 109 -0.41 -17.30 -2.91
CA GLY A 109 -0.11 -17.76 -1.55
C GLY A 109 -1.36 -18.20 -0.80
N SER A 110 -1.51 -17.77 0.45
CA SER A 110 -2.70 -18.03 1.25
C SER A 110 -3.92 -17.34 0.68
N SER A 111 -5.01 -18.10 0.46
CA SER A 111 -6.27 -17.51 0.00
C SER A 111 -6.79 -16.48 0.99
N ILE A 112 -7.39 -15.40 0.48
CA ILE A 112 -8.05 -14.34 1.26
C ILE A 112 -9.17 -14.87 2.17
N THR A 113 -9.74 -16.04 1.85
CA THR A 113 -10.77 -16.69 2.66
C THR A 113 -10.18 -17.57 3.77
N SER A 114 -8.87 -17.79 3.80
CA SER A 114 -8.20 -18.65 4.78
C SER A 114 -8.22 -18.06 6.20
N SER A 115 -8.11 -18.92 7.21
CA SER A 115 -7.98 -18.47 8.60
C SER A 115 -6.67 -17.74 8.86
N GLN A 116 -5.62 -18.12 8.15
CA GLN A 116 -4.31 -17.46 8.22
C GLN A 116 -4.39 -16.01 7.71
N PHE A 117 -5.04 -15.79 6.56
CA PHE A 117 -5.26 -14.45 6.02
C PHE A 117 -6.09 -13.60 6.98
N ARG A 118 -7.18 -14.14 7.56
CA ARG A 118 -8.00 -13.39 8.52
C ARG A 118 -7.21 -12.89 9.72
N LYS A 119 -6.31 -13.72 10.29
CA LYS A 119 -5.43 -13.30 11.39
C LYS A 119 -4.47 -12.18 10.97
N ALA A 120 -3.91 -12.27 9.77
CA ALA A 120 -3.07 -11.21 9.21
C ALA A 120 -3.86 -9.90 9.06
N GLN A 121 -5.08 -9.96 8.53
CA GLN A 121 -5.97 -8.81 8.37
C GLN A 121 -6.38 -8.18 9.71
N GLU A 122 -6.68 -8.98 10.71
CA GLU A 122 -6.99 -8.48 12.07
C GLU A 122 -5.83 -7.69 12.66
N LEU A 123 -4.60 -8.19 12.52
CA LEU A 123 -3.40 -7.49 12.97
C LEU A 123 -3.16 -6.21 12.16
N GLU A 124 -3.34 -6.26 10.83
CA GLU A 124 -3.22 -5.07 9.99
C GLU A 124 -4.22 -3.98 10.43
N ARG A 125 -5.47 -4.35 10.70
CA ARG A 125 -6.48 -3.41 11.20
C ARG A 125 -6.17 -2.90 12.61
N GLU A 126 -5.55 -3.69 13.48
CA GLU A 126 -5.06 -3.23 14.79
C GLU A 126 -3.97 -2.17 14.62
N ILE A 127 -2.97 -2.44 13.78
CA ILE A 127 -1.88 -1.50 13.48
C ILE A 127 -2.44 -0.20 12.87
N PHE A 128 -3.35 -0.32 11.90
CA PHE A 128 -4.00 0.83 11.26
C PHE A 128 -4.73 1.73 12.27
N ARG A 129 -5.53 1.13 13.16
CA ARG A 129 -6.25 1.89 14.19
C ARG A 129 -5.29 2.60 15.15
N SER A 130 -4.23 1.94 15.60
CA SER A 130 -3.24 2.52 16.50
C SER A 130 -2.43 3.64 15.83
N TRP A 131 -2.11 3.49 14.54
CA TRP A 131 -1.48 4.54 13.72
C TRP A 131 -2.39 5.77 13.59
N CYS A 132 -3.67 5.60 13.21
CA CYS A 132 -4.63 6.71 13.14
C CYS A 132 -4.78 7.42 14.50
N ASN A 133 -4.81 6.67 15.60
CA ASN A 133 -4.89 7.24 16.93
C ASN A 133 -3.68 8.10 17.28
N TRP A 134 -2.47 7.69 16.92
CA TRP A 134 -1.28 8.47 17.19
C TRP A 134 -1.10 9.64 16.22
N LEU A 135 -1.39 9.44 14.94
CA LEU A 135 -1.14 10.43 13.89
C LEU A 135 -2.22 11.52 13.82
N CYS A 136 -3.49 11.10 13.83
CA CYS A 136 -4.63 11.94 13.42
C CYS A 136 -5.49 12.47 14.57
N ARG A 137 -5.12 12.20 15.83
CA ARG A 137 -5.85 12.75 16.98
C ARG A 137 -5.03 13.76 17.73
N LYS A 138 -5.65 14.90 18.08
CA LYS A 138 -5.05 15.88 19.00
C LYS A 138 -4.76 15.22 20.34
N ASN A 139 -3.57 15.49 20.87
CA ASN A 139 -3.24 15.15 22.25
C ASN A 139 -3.77 16.24 23.19
N PHE A 140 -4.51 15.86 24.20
CA PHE A 140 -4.99 16.82 25.21
C PHE A 140 -3.92 17.08 26.29
N ASN A 141 -3.06 16.10 26.53
CA ASN A 141 -1.99 16.20 27.50
C ASN A 141 -0.83 15.24 27.14
N PHE A 142 0.24 15.28 27.94
CA PHE A 142 1.44 14.44 27.74
C PHE A 142 1.13 12.93 27.90
N VAL A 143 0.20 12.57 28.79
CA VAL A 143 -0.18 11.16 29.04
C VAL A 143 -0.85 10.58 27.80
N ASP A 144 -1.77 11.30 27.19
CA ASP A 144 -2.43 10.89 25.93
C ASP A 144 -1.41 10.66 24.82
N LYS A 145 -0.46 11.60 24.67
CA LYS A 145 0.60 11.51 23.68
C LYS A 145 1.45 10.25 23.87
N SER A 146 1.90 10.01 25.09
CA SER A 146 2.73 8.85 25.42
C SER A 146 1.99 7.53 25.22
N SER A 147 0.73 7.47 25.67
CA SER A 147 -0.14 6.29 25.55
C SER A 147 -0.38 5.89 24.07
N ARG A 148 -0.68 6.86 23.19
CA ARG A 148 -0.94 6.61 21.77
C ARG A 148 0.31 6.13 21.03
N LYS A 149 1.45 6.76 21.31
CA LYS A 149 2.76 6.31 20.78
C LYS A 149 3.07 4.89 21.24
N LYS A 150 2.86 4.59 22.52
CA LYS A 150 3.08 3.25 23.09
C LYS A 150 2.17 2.22 22.43
N GLY A 151 0.86 2.50 22.30
CA GLY A 151 -0.09 1.59 21.66
C GLY A 151 0.27 1.27 20.21
N PHE A 152 0.74 2.26 19.44
CA PHE A 152 1.24 2.00 18.09
C PHE A 152 2.49 1.11 18.11
N LYS A 153 3.46 1.40 18.98
CA LYS A 153 4.69 0.60 19.08
C LYS A 153 4.40 -0.84 19.48
N GLU A 154 3.44 -1.08 20.37
CA GLU A 154 3.02 -2.42 20.77
C GLU A 154 2.39 -3.19 19.60
N SER A 155 1.51 -2.56 18.82
CA SER A 155 0.88 -3.23 17.68
C SER A 155 1.87 -3.54 16.54
N ILE A 156 2.75 -2.61 16.19
CA ILE A 156 3.72 -2.82 15.10
C ILE A 156 4.83 -3.81 15.53
N SER A 157 5.18 -3.89 16.82
CA SER A 157 6.13 -4.87 17.34
C SER A 157 5.64 -6.31 17.18
N LYS A 158 4.33 -6.56 17.24
CA LYS A 158 3.75 -7.88 16.94
C LYS A 158 4.01 -8.29 15.49
N PHE A 159 3.94 -7.33 14.57
CA PHE A 159 4.24 -7.59 13.17
C PHE A 159 5.73 -7.87 12.94
N ASP A 160 6.63 -7.07 13.53
CA ASP A 160 8.07 -7.31 13.47
C ASP A 160 8.46 -8.66 14.08
N GLU A 161 7.79 -9.10 15.16
CA GLU A 161 7.98 -10.42 15.75
C GLU A 161 7.51 -11.56 14.83
N ILE A 162 6.39 -11.41 14.12
CA ILE A 162 5.95 -12.40 13.13
C ILE A 162 6.99 -12.51 12.01
N LEU A 163 7.49 -11.40 11.50
CA LEU A 163 8.53 -11.37 10.48
C LEU A 163 9.84 -12.02 10.96
N SER A 164 10.18 -11.88 12.25
CA SER A 164 11.39 -12.49 12.82
C SER A 164 11.40 -14.03 12.78
N ARG A 165 10.22 -14.64 12.70
CA ARG A 165 10.02 -16.09 12.63
C ARG A 165 9.98 -16.63 11.20
N SER A 166 9.99 -15.73 10.20
CA SER A 166 9.98 -16.11 8.79
C SER A 166 11.39 -16.31 8.26
N GLU A 167 11.68 -17.52 7.79
CA GLU A 167 12.96 -17.84 7.14
C GLU A 167 13.09 -17.14 5.78
N SER A 168 11.98 -16.92 5.08
CA SER A 168 11.94 -16.24 3.78
C SER A 168 12.01 -14.71 3.88
N GLY A 169 11.69 -14.16 5.04
CA GLY A 169 11.45 -12.74 5.26
C GLY A 169 10.04 -12.25 4.85
N PHE A 170 9.21 -13.10 4.23
CA PHE A 170 7.79 -12.87 3.97
C PHE A 170 6.93 -13.69 4.92
N ILE A 171 5.75 -13.20 5.29
CA ILE A 171 4.79 -13.96 6.13
C ILE A 171 3.98 -14.98 5.33
N ASP A 172 3.84 -14.77 4.03
CA ASP A 172 3.11 -15.62 3.09
C ASP A 172 3.92 -15.79 1.78
N PRO A 173 5.08 -16.50 1.83
CA PRO A 173 5.97 -16.60 0.69
C PRO A 173 5.39 -17.46 -0.43
N VAL A 174 5.59 -17.02 -1.66
CA VAL A 174 5.22 -17.74 -2.89
C VAL A 174 6.47 -17.98 -3.72
N ILE A 175 6.59 -19.18 -4.30
CA ILE A 175 7.65 -19.46 -5.29
C ILE A 175 7.13 -19.05 -6.66
N SER A 176 7.77 -18.05 -7.25
CA SER A 176 7.46 -17.60 -8.62
C SER A 176 7.96 -18.59 -9.68
N ASN A 177 7.47 -18.42 -10.91
CA ASN A 177 7.93 -19.23 -12.06
C ASN A 177 9.45 -19.14 -12.31
N SER A 178 10.11 -18.10 -11.79
CA SER A 178 11.58 -17.93 -11.84
C SER A 178 12.31 -18.53 -10.64
N SER A 179 11.65 -19.36 -9.85
CA SER A 179 12.17 -19.97 -8.60
C SER A 179 12.62 -18.94 -7.54
N LYS A 180 12.12 -17.69 -7.62
CA LYS A 180 12.35 -16.66 -6.62
C LYS A 180 11.21 -16.65 -5.62
N LEU A 181 11.55 -16.36 -4.36
CA LEU A 181 10.54 -16.07 -3.34
C LEU A 181 9.95 -14.68 -3.59
N GLU A 182 8.64 -14.63 -3.64
CA GLU A 182 7.84 -13.41 -3.80
C GLU A 182 6.77 -13.35 -2.70
N PRO A 183 6.25 -12.15 -2.38
CA PRO A 183 5.21 -12.02 -1.37
C PRO A 183 3.87 -12.58 -1.87
N GLY A 184 3.13 -13.24 -0.98
CA GLY A 184 1.76 -13.66 -1.22
C GLY A 184 0.73 -12.63 -0.75
N THR A 185 -0.55 -13.01 -0.85
CA THR A 185 -1.67 -12.14 -0.46
C THR A 185 -1.56 -11.70 1.01
N GLY A 186 -1.05 -12.56 1.89
CA GLY A 186 -0.80 -12.24 3.30
C GLY A 186 0.18 -11.10 3.53
N ASP A 187 1.19 -10.94 2.68
CA ASP A 187 2.13 -9.81 2.71
C ASP A 187 1.53 -8.57 2.04
N ILE A 188 0.82 -8.77 0.92
CA ILE A 188 0.22 -7.68 0.15
C ILE A 188 -0.83 -6.91 0.97
N VAL A 189 -1.48 -7.54 1.94
CA VAL A 189 -2.45 -6.84 2.81
C VAL A 189 -1.79 -5.76 3.68
N PHE A 190 -0.52 -5.94 4.05
CA PHE A 190 0.19 -4.99 4.92
C PHE A 190 0.92 -3.89 4.17
N ILE A 191 1.59 -4.22 3.06
CA ILE A 191 2.58 -3.30 2.46
C ILE A 191 2.02 -1.93 2.09
N PRO A 192 0.80 -1.76 1.54
CA PRO A 192 0.28 -0.44 1.22
C PRO A 192 0.09 0.46 2.44
N PHE A 193 -0.27 -0.12 3.58
CA PHE A 193 -0.48 0.61 4.82
C PHE A 193 0.83 0.92 5.53
N ILE A 194 1.73 -0.06 5.62
CA ILE A 194 3.07 0.14 6.22
C ILE A 194 3.86 1.20 5.47
N GLU A 195 3.77 1.25 4.15
CA GLU A 195 4.39 2.31 3.33
C GLU A 195 3.90 3.71 3.75
N ARG A 196 2.56 3.91 3.87
CA ARG A 196 1.99 5.19 4.31
C ARG A 196 2.30 5.50 5.76
N MET A 197 2.32 4.49 6.62
CA MET A 197 2.69 4.64 8.03
C MET A 197 4.14 5.10 8.15
N ASN A 198 5.08 4.48 7.44
CA ASN A 198 6.48 4.88 7.48
C ASN A 198 6.66 6.33 7.02
N ALA A 199 6.13 6.68 5.84
CA ALA A 199 6.24 8.03 5.30
C ALA A 199 5.63 9.09 6.25
N SER A 200 4.39 8.88 6.71
CA SER A 200 3.69 9.83 7.55
C SER A 200 4.28 9.95 8.95
N LEU A 201 4.72 8.85 9.56
CA LEU A 201 5.35 8.89 10.88
C LEU A 201 6.72 9.58 10.86
N ILE A 202 7.49 9.41 9.79
CA ILE A 202 8.72 10.18 9.58
C ILE A 202 8.37 11.67 9.49
N TYR A 203 7.41 12.05 8.63
CA TYR A 203 7.06 13.44 8.38
C TYR A 203 6.42 14.14 9.58
N TYR A 204 5.45 13.50 10.24
CA TYR A 204 4.65 14.11 11.30
C TYR A 204 5.18 13.83 12.72
N LYS A 205 5.91 12.73 12.93
CA LYS A 205 6.35 12.26 14.25
C LYS A 205 7.87 12.17 14.42
N GLY A 206 8.64 12.29 13.33
CA GLY A 206 10.08 12.03 13.36
C GLY A 206 10.40 10.58 13.71
N PHE A 207 9.49 9.64 13.40
CA PHE A 207 9.62 8.25 13.77
C PHE A 207 9.77 7.36 12.54
N ASN A 208 10.97 6.84 12.31
CA ASN A 208 11.28 5.96 11.21
C ASN A 208 11.08 4.49 11.61
N LEU A 209 10.16 3.78 10.95
CA LEU A 209 9.90 2.37 11.22
C LEU A 209 11.13 1.50 10.94
N ARG A 210 11.86 1.78 9.87
CA ARG A 210 13.01 0.98 9.46
C ARG A 210 14.14 0.98 10.49
N SER A 211 14.43 2.14 11.10
CA SER A 211 15.47 2.24 12.13
C SER A 211 15.06 1.63 13.47
N ASN A 212 13.76 1.48 13.72
CA ASN A 212 13.24 0.95 14.97
C ASN A 212 12.88 -0.55 14.92
N TYR A 213 12.67 -1.13 13.72
CA TYR A 213 12.18 -2.51 13.54
C TYR A 213 13.01 -3.23 12.47
N ARG A 214 13.91 -4.09 12.90
CA ARG A 214 14.88 -4.75 12.01
C ARG A 214 14.25 -5.66 10.97
N TYR A 215 13.32 -6.50 11.40
CA TYR A 215 12.71 -7.48 10.50
C TYR A 215 11.72 -6.84 9.55
N LEU A 216 11.01 -5.81 10.01
CA LEU A 216 10.18 -4.96 9.16
C LEU A 216 11.02 -4.22 8.11
N ASN A 217 12.21 -3.71 8.49
CA ASN A 217 13.12 -3.10 7.51
C ASN A 217 13.57 -4.11 6.45
N ASN A 218 13.94 -5.33 6.84
CA ASN A 218 14.33 -6.38 5.89
C ASN A 218 13.17 -6.72 4.95
N TRP A 219 11.95 -6.87 5.48
CA TRP A 219 10.75 -7.13 4.71
C TRP A 219 10.45 -6.02 3.68
N LEU A 220 10.54 -4.75 4.07
CA LEU A 220 10.43 -3.61 3.15
C LEU A 220 11.50 -3.66 2.05
N THR A 221 12.74 -3.99 2.40
CA THR A 221 13.86 -4.12 1.45
C THR A 221 13.60 -5.24 0.44
N LEU A 222 13.02 -6.37 0.88
CA LEU A 222 12.61 -7.45 -0.02
C LEU A 222 11.54 -6.98 -1.04
N PHE A 223 10.52 -6.23 -0.58
CA PHE A 223 9.53 -5.64 -1.47
C PHE A 223 10.17 -4.69 -2.49
N GLU A 224 11.07 -3.82 -2.06
CA GLU A 224 11.82 -2.88 -2.93
C GLU A 224 12.69 -3.60 -3.96
N GLY A 225 13.07 -4.84 -3.69
CA GLY A 225 13.73 -5.73 -4.65
C GLY A 225 12.81 -6.19 -5.79
N THR A 226 11.48 -6.07 -5.65
CA THR A 226 10.52 -6.51 -6.66
C THR A 226 10.12 -5.38 -7.61
N SER A 227 9.99 -5.69 -8.91
CA SER A 227 9.54 -4.71 -9.91
C SER A 227 8.08 -4.30 -9.70
N ALA A 228 7.25 -5.22 -9.25
CA ALA A 228 5.84 -4.97 -8.95
C ALA A 228 5.68 -3.88 -7.88
N TYR A 229 6.41 -3.98 -6.78
CA TYR A 229 6.33 -2.96 -5.71
C TYR A 229 6.95 -1.64 -6.15
N ARG A 230 8.16 -1.63 -6.74
CA ARG A 230 8.78 -0.39 -7.24
C ARG A 230 7.89 0.37 -8.20
N GLY A 231 7.14 -0.34 -9.04
CA GLY A 231 6.22 0.28 -10.00
C GLY A 231 4.92 0.81 -9.42
N THR A 232 4.57 0.45 -8.19
CA THR A 232 3.30 0.81 -7.54
C THR A 232 3.47 1.65 -6.29
N GLN A 233 4.67 1.76 -5.73
CA GLN A 233 4.94 2.56 -4.54
C GLN A 233 4.78 4.06 -4.82
N GLY A 234 4.33 4.80 -3.82
CA GLY A 234 4.34 6.26 -3.82
C GLY A 234 5.61 6.82 -3.17
N ASP A 235 5.85 8.11 -3.40
CA ASP A 235 6.91 8.84 -2.71
C ASP A 235 6.45 9.39 -1.34
N PHE A 236 7.41 9.77 -0.51
CA PHE A 236 7.13 10.26 0.83
C PHE A 236 6.39 11.59 0.85
N HIS A 237 6.65 12.47 -0.11
CA HIS A 237 5.96 13.75 -0.23
C HIS A 237 4.48 13.52 -0.50
N THR A 238 4.14 12.74 -1.53
CA THR A 238 2.75 12.38 -1.86
C THR A 238 2.04 11.73 -0.68
N HIS A 239 2.66 10.73 -0.04
CA HIS A 239 2.04 10.07 1.11
C HIS A 239 1.80 11.00 2.29
N SER A 240 2.70 11.94 2.55
CA SER A 240 2.58 12.87 3.67
C SER A 240 1.54 13.96 3.43
N HIS A 241 1.47 14.50 2.22
CA HIS A 241 0.60 15.63 1.89
C HIS A 241 -0.82 15.23 1.45
N ASP A 242 -0.99 14.04 0.88
CA ASP A 242 -2.32 13.53 0.52
C ASP A 242 -3.08 12.93 1.73
N LEU A 243 -2.38 12.64 2.82
CA LEU A 243 -2.97 12.00 3.99
C LEU A 243 -3.93 12.90 4.82
N PRO A 244 -3.58 14.17 5.14
CA PRO A 244 -4.47 15.02 5.96
C PRO A 244 -5.88 15.21 5.40
N PRO A 245 -6.09 15.46 4.10
CA PRO A 245 -7.43 15.59 3.55
C PRO A 245 -8.24 14.28 3.61
N GLN A 246 -7.57 13.12 3.65
CA GLN A 246 -8.22 11.81 3.76
C GLN A 246 -8.60 11.46 5.21
N MET A 247 -7.81 11.93 6.18
CA MET A 247 -7.92 11.51 7.58
C MET A 247 -8.51 12.59 8.50
N GLY A 248 -8.90 13.74 7.94
CA GLY A 248 -9.40 14.87 8.72
C GLY A 248 -8.32 15.62 9.52
N GLY A 249 -7.06 15.45 9.14
CA GLY A 249 -5.90 16.14 9.70
C GLY A 249 -4.85 15.20 10.29
N CYS A 250 -3.60 15.70 10.34
CA CYS A 250 -2.46 15.04 10.97
C CYS A 250 -1.72 16.03 11.86
N PHE A 251 -1.14 15.57 12.97
CA PHE A 251 -0.55 16.46 13.98
C PHE A 251 0.95 16.22 14.09
N LYS A 252 1.75 17.28 13.88
CA LYS A 252 3.21 17.26 14.02
C LYS A 252 3.62 17.15 15.51
N GLU A 253 4.74 16.47 15.77
CA GLU A 253 5.35 16.36 17.11
C GLU A 253 6.17 17.59 17.48
N SER A 254 6.66 18.34 16.50
CA SER A 254 7.51 19.53 16.65
C SER A 254 8.80 19.27 17.45
N ASN A 255 9.35 18.06 17.36
CA ASN A 255 10.69 17.76 17.85
C ASN A 255 11.73 17.96 16.72
N GLU A 256 13.01 18.09 17.07
CA GLU A 256 14.09 18.35 16.12
C GLU A 256 14.11 17.33 14.96
N GLN A 257 14.01 16.05 15.27
CA GLN A 257 14.02 15.00 14.26
C GLN A 257 12.82 15.10 13.29
N GLN A 258 11.63 15.44 13.79
CA GLN A 258 10.45 15.65 12.96
C GLN A 258 10.63 16.86 12.03
N ILE A 259 11.16 17.96 12.55
CA ILE A 259 11.42 19.17 11.77
C ILE A 259 12.40 18.85 10.65
N THR A 260 13.56 18.25 10.97
CA THR A 260 14.57 17.87 9.98
C THR A 260 14.01 16.98 8.87
N PHE A 261 13.27 15.94 9.24
CA PHE A 261 12.69 15.04 8.22
C PHE A 261 11.62 15.72 7.36
N SER A 262 10.75 16.54 7.95
CA SER A 262 9.73 17.24 7.17
C SER A 262 10.35 18.22 6.17
N GLU A 263 11.36 18.97 6.56
CA GLU A 263 12.10 19.89 5.68
C GLU A 263 12.81 19.13 4.54
N LEU A 264 13.41 17.97 4.84
CA LEU A 264 14.05 17.13 3.84
C LEU A 264 13.04 16.64 2.78
N ILE A 265 11.88 16.15 3.22
CA ILE A 265 10.80 15.68 2.33
C ILE A 265 10.24 16.85 1.52
N ASP A 266 9.93 17.99 2.15
CA ASP A 266 9.38 19.17 1.50
C ASP A 266 10.34 19.81 0.49
N SER A 267 11.65 19.67 0.67
CA SER A 267 12.66 20.12 -0.29
C SER A 267 12.82 19.21 -1.52
N GLY A 268 12.05 18.13 -1.61
CA GLY A 268 12.15 17.13 -2.69
C GLY A 268 13.36 16.20 -2.59
N LYS A 269 14.07 16.22 -1.44
CA LYS A 269 15.17 15.30 -1.13
C LYS A 269 14.61 14.14 -0.29
N GLY A 270 15.17 12.93 -0.47
CA GLY A 270 14.73 11.77 0.31
C GLY A 270 13.29 11.35 -0.01
N LEU A 271 12.90 11.37 -1.27
CA LEU A 271 11.52 11.03 -1.71
C LEU A 271 11.22 9.54 -1.68
N GLY A 272 12.23 8.70 -1.65
CA GLY A 272 12.09 7.23 -1.65
C GLY A 272 12.27 6.61 -0.28
N ASN A 273 11.62 5.46 -0.07
CA ASN A 273 11.72 4.67 1.16
C ASN A 273 13.17 4.33 1.57
N TYR A 274 14.07 4.21 0.60
CA TYR A 274 15.48 3.84 0.82
C TYR A 274 16.43 5.03 0.92
N GLU A 275 16.07 6.20 0.46
CA GLU A 275 16.96 7.38 0.45
C GLU A 275 17.15 8.01 1.83
N LEU A 276 16.15 7.91 2.70
CA LEU A 276 16.21 8.38 4.08
C LEU A 276 17.04 7.47 5.03
N ASN A 277 17.51 6.33 4.53
CA ASN A 277 18.29 5.37 5.31
C ASN A 277 19.79 5.41 4.97
N LYS A 278 20.22 6.34 4.12
CA LYS A 278 21.61 6.66 3.85
C LYS A 278 22.10 7.80 4.73
#